data_f50173f751ef9bb5bfb7595f6d8da942
#
_entry.id   f50173f751ef9bb5bfb7595f6d8da942
#
_cell.length_a   1.000
_cell.length_b   1.000
_cell.length_c   1.000
_cell.angle_alpha   90.00
_cell.angle_beta   90.00
_cell.angle_gamma   90.00
#
_symmetry.space_group_name_H-M   'P 1'
#
loop_
_entity.id
_entity.type
_entity.pdbx_description
1 polymer ?
#
loop_
_entity_poly.entity_id
_entity_poly.type
_entity_poly.pdbx_seq_one_letter_code
_entity_poly.pdbx_strand_id
1 'polypeptide(L)'
;SFTYAITSVAVGSCSNNVAGQTAIVTVNPNIVPTFDPVGPYCNGTSIPALPTTSNNIGGGIAGTWSPAINNAALGATAVQTSYTFTPTAGAGICATQTTLSITVHPNTTPTFTQLGPYCQSGTPASLPATSNNGGIAGTWSPAAISTAAVGNTTYNFTPSSTTTPTCATNASMAITIAPLPTATISGTTTVCQNSAQPNITFTGANAAPPYTFNYTINDGTNTTNNSVTTNGAATSVTVPAPTTVSGSFTYAITSVAVGSCSNNVAGQTAIV
;
A
#
# COMPACT_ATOMS: atom_id res chain seq x y z
N SER A 1 -42.74 -17.41 44.33
CA SER A 1 -43.47 -16.59 45.32
C SER A 1 -43.73 -17.39 46.58
N PHE A 2 -43.74 -16.72 47.70
CA PHE A 2 -44.05 -17.28 48.99
C PHE A 2 -45.33 -16.59 49.51
N THR A 3 -46.30 -17.37 49.92
CA THR A 3 -47.55 -16.86 50.48
C THR A 3 -47.51 -17.00 52.02
N TYR A 4 -47.62 -15.92 52.71
CA TYR A 4 -47.74 -15.86 54.16
C TYR A 4 -49.22 -15.66 54.52
N ALA A 5 -49.77 -16.54 55.32
CA ALA A 5 -51.16 -16.43 55.82
C ALA A 5 -51.18 -16.33 57.32
N ILE A 6 -51.88 -15.34 57.81
CA ILE A 6 -52.19 -15.28 59.29
C ILE A 6 -53.29 -16.26 59.56
N THR A 7 -53.03 -17.25 60.40
CA THR A 7 -54.01 -18.27 60.75
C THR A 7 -54.71 -17.94 62.06
N SER A 8 -54.01 -17.30 63.02
CA SER A 8 -54.58 -16.87 64.27
C SER A 8 -53.82 -15.70 64.88
N VAL A 9 -54.46 -14.93 65.70
CA VAL A 9 -53.88 -13.89 66.56
C VAL A 9 -54.21 -14.23 67.97
N ALA A 10 -53.23 -14.24 68.90
CA ALA A 10 -53.44 -14.52 70.32
C ALA A 10 -52.87 -13.38 71.17
N VAL A 11 -53.57 -13.03 72.20
CA VAL A 11 -53.14 -12.13 73.28
C VAL A 11 -53.42 -12.82 74.66
N GLY A 12 -52.33 -13.18 75.31
CA GLY A 12 -52.48 -13.97 76.56
C GLY A 12 -53.08 -15.35 76.28
N SER A 13 -54.11 -15.75 77.00
CA SER A 13 -54.86 -17.00 76.83
C SER A 13 -56.01 -16.91 75.81
N CYS A 14 -56.25 -15.74 75.25
CA CYS A 14 -57.28 -15.53 74.21
C CYS A 14 -56.71 -15.60 72.81
N SER A 15 -57.20 -16.52 71.98
CA SER A 15 -56.85 -16.62 70.60
C SER A 15 -58.07 -16.49 69.66
N ASN A 16 -57.92 -15.83 68.56
CA ASN A 16 -58.92 -15.71 67.48
C ASN A 16 -58.36 -16.20 66.16
N ASN A 17 -59.10 -17.06 65.48
CA ASN A 17 -58.75 -17.49 64.11
C ASN A 17 -59.05 -16.35 63.16
N VAL A 18 -58.03 -16.02 62.37
CA VAL A 18 -58.11 -14.99 61.33
C VAL A 18 -57.97 -15.67 60.00
N ALA A 19 -59.05 -15.77 59.23
CA ALA A 19 -59.03 -16.37 57.90
C ALA A 19 -59.00 -15.30 56.79
N GLY A 20 -58.27 -15.57 55.70
CA GLY A 20 -58.28 -14.76 54.50
C GLY A 20 -57.29 -13.59 54.45
N GLN A 21 -56.47 -13.39 55.50
CA GLN A 21 -55.41 -12.39 55.48
C GLN A 21 -54.11 -13.03 54.96
N THR A 22 -53.67 -12.68 53.69
CA THR A 22 -52.46 -13.19 53.10
C THR A 22 -51.56 -12.06 52.57
N ALA A 23 -50.29 -12.28 52.74
CA ALA A 23 -49.28 -11.46 52.06
C ALA A 23 -48.44 -12.35 51.07
N ILE A 24 -48.21 -11.91 49.88
CA ILE A 24 -47.46 -12.63 48.90
C ILE A 24 -46.10 -11.91 48.64
N VAL A 25 -45.02 -12.62 48.87
CA VAL A 25 -43.67 -12.17 48.47
C VAL A 25 -43.26 -12.92 47.23
N THR A 26 -43.04 -12.20 46.13
CA THR A 26 -42.52 -12.77 44.90
C THR A 26 -41.05 -12.41 44.76
N VAL A 27 -40.19 -13.43 44.66
CA VAL A 27 -38.77 -13.28 44.35
C VAL A 27 -38.59 -13.60 42.88
N ASN A 28 -38.18 -12.61 42.10
CA ASN A 28 -37.89 -12.77 40.68
C ASN A 28 -36.43 -13.16 40.50
N PRO A 29 -36.11 -14.05 39.53
CA PRO A 29 -34.73 -14.39 39.22
C PRO A 29 -33.99 -13.18 38.62
N ASN A 30 -32.66 -13.13 38.81
CA ASN A 30 -31.82 -12.17 38.14
C ASN A 30 -31.75 -12.50 36.63
N ILE A 31 -31.87 -11.47 35.80
CA ILE A 31 -31.81 -11.54 34.35
C ILE A 31 -30.53 -10.82 33.90
N VAL A 32 -29.68 -11.49 33.10
CA VAL A 32 -28.55 -10.87 32.46
C VAL A 32 -28.98 -10.38 31.07
N PRO A 33 -28.91 -9.08 30.80
CA PRO A 33 -29.20 -8.55 29.45
C PRO A 33 -28.24 -9.14 28.40
N THR A 34 -28.78 -9.55 27.24
CA THR A 34 -28.02 -10.12 26.12
C THR A 34 -28.14 -9.21 24.92
N PHE A 35 -27.05 -9.14 24.14
CA PHE A 35 -26.95 -8.32 22.93
C PHE A 35 -26.20 -9.08 21.84
N ASP A 36 -26.50 -8.76 20.59
CA ASP A 36 -25.74 -9.28 19.47
C ASP A 36 -24.33 -8.65 19.46
N PRO A 37 -23.31 -9.39 19.00
CA PRO A 37 -21.96 -8.85 18.85
C PRO A 37 -21.94 -7.64 17.92
N VAL A 38 -21.19 -6.60 18.27
CA VAL A 38 -21.03 -5.38 17.49
C VAL A 38 -19.56 -5.23 17.06
N GLY A 39 -19.33 -5.05 15.74
CA GLY A 39 -18.01 -4.98 15.17
C GLY A 39 -17.39 -6.35 14.81
N PRO A 40 -16.10 -6.43 14.55
CA PRO A 40 -15.09 -5.34 14.64
C PRO A 40 -15.23 -4.29 13.52
N TYR A 41 -14.61 -3.10 13.71
CA TYR A 41 -14.64 -1.97 12.78
C TYR A 41 -13.21 -1.56 12.36
N CYS A 42 -13.12 -0.83 11.24
CA CYS A 42 -11.89 -0.15 10.84
C CYS A 42 -11.87 1.29 11.36
N ASN A 43 -10.67 1.83 11.61
CA ASN A 43 -10.48 3.21 12.02
C ASN A 43 -11.15 4.20 11.04
N GLY A 44 -11.91 5.15 11.56
CA GLY A 44 -12.68 6.12 10.78
C GLY A 44 -14.05 5.62 10.29
N THR A 45 -14.39 4.34 10.51
CA THR A 45 -15.75 3.83 10.25
C THR A 45 -16.70 4.33 11.34
N SER A 46 -17.88 4.83 10.94
CA SER A 46 -18.92 5.21 11.89
C SER A 46 -19.46 3.97 12.61
N ILE A 47 -19.32 3.93 13.93
CA ILE A 47 -19.88 2.87 14.77
C ILE A 47 -21.35 3.25 15.06
N PRO A 48 -22.32 2.39 14.74
CA PRO A 48 -23.72 2.67 15.02
C PRO A 48 -23.97 2.77 16.53
N ALA A 49 -25.03 3.48 16.92
CA ALA A 49 -25.46 3.55 18.32
C ALA A 49 -25.77 2.15 18.85
N LEU A 50 -25.35 1.86 20.07
CA LEU A 50 -25.66 0.59 20.73
C LEU A 50 -27.16 0.51 21.04
N PRO A 51 -27.77 -0.69 20.93
CA PRO A 51 -29.20 -0.86 21.22
C PRO A 51 -29.52 -0.53 22.68
N THR A 52 -30.55 0.27 22.92
CA THR A 52 -30.98 0.68 24.24
C THR A 52 -31.88 -0.37 24.93
N THR A 53 -32.17 -1.47 24.23
CA THR A 53 -33.01 -2.58 24.73
C THR A 53 -32.32 -3.90 24.39
N SER A 54 -32.26 -4.82 25.33
CA SER A 54 -31.63 -6.14 25.18
C SER A 54 -32.48 -7.11 24.34
N ASN A 55 -31.84 -8.18 23.85
CA ASN A 55 -32.46 -9.24 23.03
C ASN A 55 -33.06 -10.39 23.85
N ASN A 56 -33.27 -10.23 25.17
CA ASN A 56 -33.78 -11.30 26.01
C ASN A 56 -35.17 -11.78 25.58
N ILE A 57 -35.35 -13.09 25.54
CA ILE A 57 -36.67 -13.73 25.26
C ILE A 57 -37.63 -13.38 26.39
N GLY A 58 -38.86 -12.95 26.07
CA GLY A 58 -39.88 -12.58 27.04
C GLY A 58 -40.01 -11.10 27.34
N GLY A 59 -39.23 -10.27 26.67
CA GLY A 59 -39.26 -8.81 26.74
C GLY A 59 -37.86 -8.23 26.87
N GLY A 60 -37.53 -7.24 26.04
CA GLY A 60 -36.27 -6.55 26.09
C GLY A 60 -36.15 -5.71 27.35
N ILE A 61 -34.96 -5.67 27.93
CA ILE A 61 -34.63 -4.85 29.13
C ILE A 61 -34.07 -3.52 28.63
N ALA A 62 -34.74 -2.42 28.96
CA ALA A 62 -34.27 -1.09 28.63
C ALA A 62 -33.11 -0.67 29.54
N GLY A 63 -32.19 0.13 29.03
CA GLY A 63 -31.04 0.62 29.78
C GLY A 63 -30.17 1.58 29.01
N THR A 64 -29.02 1.89 29.59
CA THR A 64 -28.06 2.84 29.02
C THR A 64 -26.66 2.26 29.00
N TRP A 65 -25.85 2.73 28.03
CA TRP A 65 -24.45 2.32 27.84
C TRP A 65 -23.48 3.38 28.36
N SER A 66 -22.39 2.94 28.97
CA SER A 66 -21.28 3.78 29.41
C SER A 66 -19.96 3.06 29.19
N PRO A 67 -18.92 3.73 28.67
CA PRO A 67 -18.91 5.13 28.19
C PRO A 67 -19.73 5.30 26.90
N ALA A 68 -19.89 6.54 26.43
CA ALA A 68 -20.46 6.81 25.12
C ALA A 68 -19.56 6.22 24.00
N ILE A 69 -20.15 5.87 22.84
CA ILE A 69 -19.39 5.39 21.68
C ILE A 69 -18.30 6.40 21.31
N ASN A 70 -17.07 5.90 21.19
CA ASN A 70 -15.93 6.70 20.77
C ASN A 70 -15.51 6.28 19.35
N ASN A 71 -15.72 7.17 18.38
CA ASN A 71 -15.31 7.03 16.99
C ASN A 71 -13.95 7.71 16.71
N ALA A 72 -13.18 8.07 17.75
CA ALA A 72 -11.89 8.73 17.57
C ALA A 72 -10.89 7.86 16.81
N ALA A 73 -10.03 8.52 16.05
CA ALA A 73 -8.94 7.88 15.34
C ALA A 73 -8.01 7.14 16.30
N LEU A 74 -7.68 5.91 15.96
CA LEU A 74 -6.79 5.06 16.72
C LEU A 74 -5.34 5.18 16.24
N GLY A 75 -4.41 4.79 17.11
CA GLY A 75 -3.01 4.61 16.75
C GLY A 75 -2.76 3.39 15.85
N ALA A 76 -1.51 2.91 15.83
CA ALA A 76 -1.05 1.81 14.97
C ALA A 76 -1.53 0.41 15.41
N THR A 77 -2.22 0.29 16.53
CA THR A 77 -2.68 -1.00 17.11
C THR A 77 -4.20 -1.03 17.24
N ALA A 78 -4.78 -2.23 17.15
CA ALA A 78 -6.19 -2.41 17.43
C ALA A 78 -6.51 -2.08 18.89
N VAL A 79 -7.61 -1.38 19.10
CA VAL A 79 -8.10 -1.02 20.43
C VAL A 79 -9.44 -1.69 20.68
N GLN A 80 -9.54 -2.40 21.81
CA GLN A 80 -10.78 -2.96 22.31
C GLN A 80 -11.33 -2.07 23.43
N THR A 81 -12.56 -1.61 23.27
CA THR A 81 -13.28 -0.83 24.29
C THR A 81 -14.43 -1.64 24.83
N SER A 82 -14.52 -1.73 26.16
CA SER A 82 -15.66 -2.35 26.87
C SER A 82 -16.70 -1.30 27.22
N TYR A 83 -17.94 -1.56 26.84
CA TYR A 83 -19.11 -0.76 27.14
C TYR A 83 -19.96 -1.50 28.16
N THR A 84 -20.36 -0.84 29.24
CA THR A 84 -21.20 -1.43 30.27
C THR A 84 -22.64 -0.99 30.06
N PHE A 85 -23.54 -1.96 29.94
CA PHE A 85 -24.98 -1.73 29.93
C PHE A 85 -25.49 -1.71 31.36
N THR A 86 -26.18 -0.62 31.72
CA THR A 86 -26.87 -0.49 33.01
C THR A 86 -28.37 -0.52 32.76
N PRO A 87 -29.05 -1.59 33.19
CA PRO A 87 -30.49 -1.67 33.09
C PRO A 87 -31.20 -0.52 33.82
N THR A 88 -32.27 0.00 33.21
CA THR A 88 -33.16 0.95 33.89
C THR A 88 -33.97 0.21 34.93
N ALA A 89 -33.95 0.69 36.18
CA ALA A 89 -34.72 0.11 37.25
C ALA A 89 -36.24 0.17 36.94
N GLY A 90 -36.91 -0.95 37.07
CA GLY A 90 -38.35 -1.07 36.89
C GLY A 90 -38.96 -2.03 37.92
N ALA A 91 -40.22 -1.85 38.26
CA ALA A 91 -40.92 -2.74 39.20
C ALA A 91 -40.95 -4.18 38.63
N GLY A 92 -40.36 -5.11 39.38
CA GLY A 92 -40.32 -6.53 39.02
C GLY A 92 -39.22 -6.94 38.06
N ILE A 93 -38.34 -6.03 37.59
CA ILE A 93 -37.21 -6.34 36.74
C ILE A 93 -35.95 -6.46 37.62
N CYS A 94 -35.45 -7.68 37.78
CA CYS A 94 -34.20 -7.98 38.48
C CYS A 94 -33.06 -8.17 37.45
N ALA A 95 -32.68 -7.12 36.76
CA ALA A 95 -31.63 -7.19 35.75
C ALA A 95 -30.28 -6.75 36.33
N THR A 96 -29.21 -7.44 35.93
CA THR A 96 -27.82 -7.10 36.29
C THR A 96 -27.15 -6.36 35.13
N GLN A 97 -26.06 -5.67 35.44
CA GLN A 97 -25.21 -5.07 34.38
C GLN A 97 -24.59 -6.15 33.53
N THR A 98 -24.35 -5.83 32.24
CA THR A 98 -23.59 -6.65 31.31
C THR A 98 -22.62 -5.80 30.50
N THR A 99 -21.64 -6.41 29.86
CA THR A 99 -20.63 -5.69 29.05
C THR A 99 -20.64 -6.18 27.62
N LEU A 100 -20.37 -5.26 26.68
CA LEU A 100 -20.13 -5.51 25.29
C LEU A 100 -18.77 -4.92 24.90
N SER A 101 -17.92 -5.69 24.22
CA SER A 101 -16.61 -5.21 23.78
C SER A 101 -16.63 -4.96 22.28
N ILE A 102 -16.16 -3.78 21.86
CA ILE A 102 -16.02 -3.38 20.47
C ILE A 102 -14.52 -3.24 20.15
N THR A 103 -14.06 -3.90 19.09
CA THR A 103 -12.69 -3.79 18.60
C THR A 103 -12.65 -2.90 17.37
N VAL A 104 -11.75 -1.91 17.36
CA VAL A 104 -11.47 -1.07 16.20
C VAL A 104 -10.02 -1.31 15.76
N HIS A 105 -9.86 -1.69 14.49
CA HIS A 105 -8.56 -1.96 13.86
C HIS A 105 -7.99 -0.72 13.18
N PRO A 106 -6.67 -0.49 13.22
CA PRO A 106 -6.04 0.59 12.49
C PRO A 106 -6.12 0.35 10.97
N ASN A 107 -6.10 1.43 10.20
CA ASN A 107 -5.99 1.33 8.74
C ASN A 107 -4.57 0.89 8.35
N THR A 108 -4.47 0.01 7.37
CA THR A 108 -3.20 -0.50 6.83
C THR A 108 -3.04 -0.03 5.39
N THR A 109 -2.01 0.78 5.12
CA THR A 109 -1.66 1.17 3.75
C THR A 109 -0.70 0.12 3.18
N PRO A 110 -1.06 -0.53 2.05
CA PRO A 110 -0.18 -1.48 1.38
C PRO A 110 1.13 -0.82 0.94
N THR A 111 2.24 -1.52 1.12
CA THR A 111 3.56 -1.09 0.68
C THR A 111 4.13 -2.03 -0.37
N PHE A 112 4.91 -1.48 -1.30
CA PHE A 112 5.48 -2.23 -2.42
C PHE A 112 6.94 -1.82 -2.64
N THR A 113 7.75 -2.76 -3.14
CA THR A 113 9.07 -2.43 -3.64
C THR A 113 8.94 -1.60 -4.91
N GLN A 114 9.65 -0.47 -4.98
CA GLN A 114 9.63 0.42 -6.14
C GLN A 114 10.10 -0.33 -7.38
N LEU A 115 9.32 -0.23 -8.45
CA LEU A 115 9.65 -0.76 -9.77
C LEU A 115 10.18 0.35 -10.68
N GLY A 116 11.10 -0.02 -11.59
CA GLY A 116 11.72 0.92 -12.51
C GLY A 116 12.90 1.70 -11.91
N PRO A 117 13.46 2.69 -12.64
CA PRO A 117 13.01 3.09 -13.98
C PRO A 117 13.23 1.99 -15.03
N TYR A 118 12.36 1.97 -16.04
CA TYR A 118 12.51 1.10 -17.22
C TYR A 118 12.90 1.91 -18.45
N CYS A 119 13.54 1.27 -19.41
CA CYS A 119 13.83 1.90 -20.70
C CYS A 119 12.61 1.83 -21.63
N GLN A 120 12.44 2.83 -22.47
CA GLN A 120 11.44 2.82 -23.54
C GLN A 120 11.57 1.53 -24.38
N SER A 121 10.43 0.91 -24.67
CA SER A 121 10.32 -0.37 -25.38
C SER A 121 11.01 -1.56 -24.67
N GLY A 122 11.51 -1.40 -23.45
CA GLY A 122 12.05 -2.49 -22.64
C GLY A 122 10.97 -3.36 -22.04
N THR A 123 11.34 -4.54 -21.54
CA THR A 123 10.41 -5.46 -20.85
C THR A 123 10.33 -5.11 -19.37
N PRO A 124 9.18 -4.62 -18.86
CA PRO A 124 9.02 -4.33 -17.44
C PRO A 124 8.73 -5.61 -16.64
N ALA A 125 8.99 -5.56 -15.33
CA ALA A 125 8.46 -6.55 -14.42
C ALA A 125 6.93 -6.41 -14.30
N SER A 126 6.25 -7.47 -13.90
CA SER A 126 4.83 -7.41 -13.57
C SER A 126 4.60 -6.66 -12.26
N LEU A 127 3.46 -5.96 -12.16
CA LEU A 127 3.02 -5.34 -10.92
C LEU A 127 2.74 -6.42 -9.86
N PRO A 128 3.17 -6.26 -8.60
CA PRO A 128 2.97 -7.26 -7.56
C PRO A 128 1.49 -7.41 -7.21
N ALA A 129 0.99 -8.65 -7.13
CA ALA A 129 -0.40 -8.96 -6.80
C ALA A 129 -0.72 -8.76 -5.31
N THR A 130 0.31 -8.75 -4.46
CA THR A 130 0.19 -8.61 -2.99
C THR A 130 1.21 -7.62 -2.46
N SER A 131 0.87 -6.95 -1.35
CA SER A 131 1.77 -5.99 -0.68
C SER A 131 2.89 -6.69 0.09
N ASN A 132 3.98 -5.95 0.37
CA ASN A 132 5.09 -6.41 1.20
C ASN A 132 4.71 -6.50 2.69
N ASN A 133 3.80 -5.64 3.15
CA ASN A 133 3.30 -5.62 4.52
C ASN A 133 1.95 -6.35 4.60
N GLY A 134 1.95 -7.52 5.22
CA GLY A 134 0.74 -8.30 5.47
C GLY A 134 0.17 -9.06 4.28
N GLY A 135 0.84 -9.09 3.11
CA GLY A 135 0.40 -9.85 1.94
C GLY A 135 -0.97 -9.43 1.41
N ILE A 136 -1.34 -8.15 1.51
CA ILE A 136 -2.65 -7.62 1.11
C ILE A 136 -2.81 -7.78 -0.40
N ALA A 137 -3.77 -8.59 -0.83
CA ALA A 137 -4.10 -8.79 -2.23
C ALA A 137 -4.93 -7.63 -2.77
N GLY A 138 -4.80 -7.37 -4.08
CA GLY A 138 -5.55 -6.30 -4.75
C GLY A 138 -5.26 -6.23 -6.24
N THR A 139 -5.72 -5.14 -6.86
CA THR A 139 -5.59 -4.89 -8.28
C THR A 139 -4.98 -3.54 -8.55
N TRP A 140 -4.25 -3.44 -9.66
CA TRP A 140 -3.63 -2.20 -10.12
C TRP A 140 -4.43 -1.57 -11.27
N SER A 141 -4.45 -0.25 -11.29
CA SER A 141 -4.95 0.53 -12.41
C SER A 141 -3.94 1.64 -12.77
N PRO A 142 -3.35 1.64 -13.98
CA PRO A 142 -3.45 0.61 -15.04
C PRO A 142 -2.99 -0.80 -14.58
N ALA A 143 -3.50 -1.87 -15.20
CA ALA A 143 -3.23 -3.25 -14.78
C ALA A 143 -1.84 -3.77 -15.17
N ALA A 144 -1.16 -3.12 -16.13
CA ALA A 144 0.16 -3.51 -16.60
C ALA A 144 1.01 -2.28 -16.89
N ILE A 145 2.34 -2.44 -16.74
CA ILE A 145 3.30 -1.38 -17.04
C ILE A 145 3.47 -1.29 -18.56
N SER A 146 3.25 -0.09 -19.12
CA SER A 146 3.54 0.20 -20.52
C SER A 146 4.86 0.95 -20.62
N THR A 147 5.77 0.45 -21.43
CA THR A 147 7.07 1.08 -21.76
C THR A 147 7.07 1.78 -23.11
N ALA A 148 5.92 1.89 -23.81
CA ALA A 148 5.81 2.46 -25.13
C ALA A 148 6.15 3.97 -25.18
N ALA A 149 5.71 4.72 -24.16
CA ALA A 149 5.93 6.17 -24.06
C ALA A 149 6.84 6.50 -22.88
N VAL A 150 7.75 7.46 -23.08
CA VAL A 150 8.60 8.01 -22.02
C VAL A 150 7.78 8.86 -21.05
N GLY A 151 8.20 8.92 -19.79
CA GLY A 151 7.58 9.73 -18.74
C GLY A 151 7.24 8.95 -17.49
N ASN A 152 6.48 9.58 -16.61
CA ASN A 152 6.01 9.00 -15.35
C ASN A 152 4.54 8.61 -15.46
N THR A 153 4.22 7.38 -15.01
CA THR A 153 2.85 6.90 -14.87
C THR A 153 2.60 6.49 -13.43
N THR A 154 1.52 6.96 -12.83
CA THR A 154 1.07 6.53 -11.50
C THR A 154 0.15 5.33 -11.64
N TYR A 155 0.49 4.26 -10.95
CA TYR A 155 -0.30 3.03 -10.82
C TYR A 155 -0.97 3.04 -9.45
N ASN A 156 -2.29 2.90 -9.43
CA ASN A 156 -3.08 2.91 -8.20
C ASN A 156 -3.45 1.47 -7.82
N PHE A 157 -3.14 1.08 -6.60
CA PHE A 157 -3.48 -0.22 -6.03
C PHE A 157 -4.78 -0.11 -5.24
N THR A 158 -5.74 -0.96 -5.56
CA THR A 158 -6.99 -1.11 -4.84
C THR A 158 -7.01 -2.47 -4.15
N PRO A 159 -7.00 -2.52 -2.81
CA PRO A 159 -7.09 -3.78 -2.06
C PRO A 159 -8.38 -4.53 -2.36
N SER A 160 -8.32 -5.86 -2.42
CA SER A 160 -9.50 -6.73 -2.58
C SER A 160 -10.38 -6.76 -1.32
N SER A 161 -9.81 -6.44 -0.15
CA SER A 161 -10.55 -6.35 1.11
C SER A 161 -10.14 -5.08 1.87
N THR A 162 -11.15 -4.27 2.18
CA THR A 162 -11.02 -3.05 2.99
C THR A 162 -11.66 -3.23 4.36
N THR A 163 -12.18 -4.44 4.65
CA THR A 163 -12.86 -4.78 5.90
C THR A 163 -11.89 -5.35 6.93
N THR A 164 -12.37 -5.50 8.15
CA THR A 164 -11.62 -6.12 9.26
C THR A 164 -11.27 -7.59 8.99
N PRO A 165 -10.12 -8.07 9.48
CA PRO A 165 -9.14 -7.33 10.30
C PRO A 165 -8.14 -6.51 9.50
N THR A 166 -8.14 -6.58 8.17
CA THR A 166 -7.11 -5.98 7.29
C THR A 166 -7.20 -4.47 7.24
N CYS A 167 -8.41 -3.90 7.15
CA CYS A 167 -8.67 -2.46 7.06
C CYS A 167 -7.76 -1.75 6.04
N ALA A 168 -7.56 -2.38 4.88
CA ALA A 168 -6.60 -1.90 3.90
C ALA A 168 -7.10 -0.63 3.19
N THR A 169 -6.19 0.31 2.94
CA THR A 169 -6.43 1.52 2.15
C THR A 169 -5.77 1.43 0.78
N ASN A 170 -6.14 2.31 -0.14
CA ASN A 170 -5.49 2.40 -1.45
C ASN A 170 -4.02 2.82 -1.30
N ALA A 171 -3.18 2.39 -2.24
CA ALA A 171 -1.79 2.79 -2.36
C ALA A 171 -1.49 3.17 -3.81
N SER A 172 -0.34 3.79 -4.06
CA SER A 172 0.09 4.13 -5.41
C SER A 172 1.59 3.96 -5.59
N MET A 173 2.03 3.74 -6.84
CA MET A 173 3.42 3.65 -7.24
C MET A 173 3.62 4.45 -8.53
N ALA A 174 4.57 5.38 -8.54
CA ALA A 174 4.98 6.08 -9.75
C ALA A 174 6.11 5.32 -10.43
N ILE A 175 5.97 5.00 -11.71
CA ILE A 175 6.96 4.30 -12.52
C ILE A 175 7.42 5.19 -13.66
N THR A 176 8.74 5.35 -13.78
CA THR A 176 9.38 6.18 -14.81
C THR A 176 9.83 5.31 -15.98
N ILE A 177 9.51 5.74 -17.19
CA ILE A 177 10.04 5.20 -18.43
C ILE A 177 11.05 6.20 -19.00
N ALA A 178 12.32 5.79 -19.03
CA ALA A 178 13.41 6.59 -19.56
C ALA A 178 13.52 6.44 -21.08
N PRO A 179 13.85 7.50 -21.82
CA PRO A 179 14.03 7.42 -23.25
C PRO A 179 15.25 6.58 -23.63
N LEU A 180 15.22 5.93 -24.79
CA LEU A 180 16.40 5.30 -25.37
C LEU A 180 17.33 6.36 -25.94
N PRO A 181 18.63 6.35 -25.58
CA PRO A 181 19.60 7.26 -26.18
C PRO A 181 19.83 6.93 -27.66
N THR A 182 20.15 7.95 -28.46
CA THR A 182 20.62 7.81 -29.81
C THR A 182 22.03 8.41 -29.96
N ALA A 183 22.77 7.99 -30.96
CA ALA A 183 24.12 8.49 -31.17
C ALA A 183 24.43 8.70 -32.66
N THR A 184 25.33 9.65 -32.90
CA THR A 184 25.95 9.87 -34.22
C THR A 184 27.46 9.97 -34.04
N ILE A 185 28.21 9.69 -35.14
CA ILE A 185 29.66 9.84 -35.21
C ILE A 185 30.00 10.73 -36.39
N SER A 186 31.05 11.54 -36.25
CA SER A 186 31.57 12.41 -37.29
C SER A 186 33.08 12.54 -37.18
N GLY A 187 33.74 13.12 -38.20
CA GLY A 187 35.18 13.34 -38.20
C GLY A 187 35.91 12.55 -39.33
N THR A 188 35.16 12.02 -40.32
CA THR A 188 35.79 11.44 -41.53
C THR A 188 36.69 12.46 -42.20
N THR A 189 37.95 12.10 -42.39
CA THR A 189 38.96 12.99 -43.01
C THR A 189 40.13 12.17 -43.52
N THR A 190 41.01 12.81 -44.35
CA THR A 190 42.27 12.26 -44.81
C THR A 190 43.38 13.20 -44.36
N VAL A 191 44.42 12.66 -43.74
CA VAL A 191 45.56 13.41 -43.21
C VAL A 191 46.88 12.74 -43.61
N CYS A 192 47.97 13.48 -43.59
CA CYS A 192 49.30 12.92 -43.81
C CYS A 192 49.81 12.17 -42.58
N GLN A 193 50.63 11.14 -42.77
CA GLN A 193 51.32 10.45 -41.69
C GLN A 193 52.12 11.42 -40.83
N ASN A 194 52.07 11.27 -39.52
CA ASN A 194 52.69 12.13 -38.51
C ASN A 194 52.17 13.58 -38.48
N SER A 195 51.04 13.88 -39.12
CA SER A 195 50.34 15.16 -38.93
C SER A 195 49.61 15.22 -37.57
N ALA A 196 49.03 16.39 -37.25
CA ALA A 196 48.20 16.53 -36.07
C ALA A 196 47.04 15.53 -36.12
N GLN A 197 46.76 14.88 -34.99
CA GLN A 197 45.69 13.88 -34.84
C GLN A 197 44.31 14.53 -35.06
N PRO A 198 43.52 14.07 -36.04
CA PRO A 198 42.16 14.53 -36.20
C PRO A 198 41.26 13.94 -35.10
N ASN A 199 40.20 14.66 -34.77
CA ASN A 199 39.23 14.23 -33.77
C ASN A 199 38.04 13.50 -34.42
N ILE A 200 37.73 12.32 -33.89
CA ILE A 200 36.45 11.65 -34.10
C ILE A 200 35.50 12.10 -33.01
N THR A 201 34.34 12.61 -33.38
CA THR A 201 33.32 13.16 -32.47
C THR A 201 32.14 12.22 -32.36
N PHE A 202 31.83 11.79 -31.15
CA PHE A 202 30.65 11.04 -30.78
C PHE A 202 29.63 11.98 -30.15
N THR A 203 28.39 12.01 -30.65
CA THR A 203 27.33 12.89 -30.15
C THR A 203 26.10 12.07 -29.78
N GLY A 204 25.61 12.24 -28.55
CA GLY A 204 24.41 11.59 -28.03
C GLY A 204 23.20 12.52 -28.05
N ALA A 205 22.00 11.92 -28.18
CA ALA A 205 20.71 12.62 -28.12
C ALA A 205 19.62 11.74 -27.49
N ASN A 206 18.43 12.29 -27.30
CA ASN A 206 17.20 11.68 -26.76
C ASN A 206 17.23 11.27 -25.27
N ALA A 207 18.35 11.43 -24.58
CA ALA A 207 18.44 11.17 -23.14
C ALA A 207 19.27 12.26 -22.45
N ALA A 208 19.21 12.35 -21.14
CA ALA A 208 20.05 13.29 -20.40
C ALA A 208 21.45 12.69 -20.18
N PRO A 209 22.55 13.46 -20.46
CA PRO A 209 23.91 12.98 -20.27
C PRO A 209 24.18 12.57 -18.78
N PRO A 210 25.26 11.81 -18.51
CA PRO A 210 26.33 11.44 -19.42
C PRO A 210 25.99 10.29 -20.39
N TYR A 211 26.54 10.35 -21.61
CA TYR A 211 26.44 9.28 -22.62
C TYR A 211 27.73 8.44 -22.61
N THR A 212 27.55 7.11 -22.65
CA THR A 212 28.65 6.17 -22.87
C THR A 212 28.49 5.57 -24.27
N PHE A 213 29.45 5.80 -25.13
CA PHE A 213 29.51 5.27 -26.49
C PHE A 213 30.43 4.05 -26.51
N ASN A 214 29.92 2.90 -26.94
CA ASN A 214 30.74 1.75 -27.28
C ASN A 214 30.95 1.75 -28.79
N TYR A 215 32.17 1.55 -29.23
CA TYR A 215 32.55 1.61 -30.64
C TYR A 215 33.70 0.65 -30.94
N THR A 216 33.85 0.34 -32.22
CA THR A 216 35.00 -0.42 -32.71
C THR A 216 35.91 0.48 -33.52
N ILE A 217 37.20 0.15 -33.52
CA ILE A 217 38.20 0.68 -34.44
C ILE A 217 38.72 -0.50 -35.28
N ASN A 218 38.56 -0.41 -36.60
CA ASN A 218 39.13 -1.36 -37.57
C ASN A 218 40.24 -0.68 -38.33
N ASP A 219 41.46 -1.23 -38.28
CA ASP A 219 42.65 -0.73 -38.96
C ASP A 219 42.92 -1.41 -40.32
N GLY A 220 41.96 -2.15 -40.85
CA GLY A 220 42.08 -2.96 -42.04
C GLY A 220 42.56 -4.39 -41.81
N THR A 221 43.10 -4.71 -40.61
CA THR A 221 43.60 -6.02 -40.23
C THR A 221 42.92 -6.51 -38.97
N ASN A 222 42.79 -5.66 -37.96
CA ASN A 222 42.26 -5.96 -36.64
C ASN A 222 41.08 -5.05 -36.31
N THR A 223 40.16 -5.56 -35.48
CA THR A 223 39.08 -4.77 -34.88
C THR A 223 39.22 -4.79 -33.39
N THR A 224 39.26 -3.59 -32.77
CA THR A 224 39.33 -3.40 -31.32
C THR A 224 38.04 -2.79 -30.81
N ASN A 225 37.60 -3.24 -29.63
CA ASN A 225 36.44 -2.68 -28.92
C ASN A 225 36.90 -1.56 -27.97
N ASN A 226 36.19 -0.45 -28.00
CA ASN A 226 36.54 0.74 -27.24
C ASN A 226 35.26 1.34 -26.63
N SER A 227 35.44 2.19 -25.63
CA SER A 227 34.35 2.94 -24.99
C SER A 227 34.81 4.33 -24.60
N VAL A 228 33.92 5.31 -24.73
CA VAL A 228 34.17 6.68 -24.28
C VAL A 228 32.90 7.27 -23.67
N THR A 229 33.05 8.05 -22.62
CA THR A 229 31.91 8.66 -21.89
C THR A 229 32.04 10.18 -21.92
N THR A 230 30.90 10.87 -22.10
CA THR A 230 30.87 12.34 -22.03
C THR A 230 31.04 12.79 -20.57
N ASN A 231 31.58 13.99 -20.37
CA ASN A 231 31.79 14.56 -19.05
C ASN A 231 30.61 15.47 -18.65
N GLY A 232 30.04 15.22 -17.48
CA GLY A 232 28.96 16.03 -16.91
C GLY A 232 27.76 16.17 -17.85
N ALA A 233 27.36 17.39 -18.14
CA ALA A 233 26.21 17.72 -18.99
C ALA A 233 26.55 17.74 -20.50
N ALA A 234 27.77 17.38 -20.90
CA ALA A 234 28.14 17.37 -22.31
C ALA A 234 27.40 16.28 -23.07
N THR A 235 26.93 16.60 -24.30
CA THR A 235 26.27 15.65 -25.18
C THR A 235 27.22 15.03 -26.19
N SER A 236 28.47 15.51 -26.28
CA SER A 236 29.48 15.00 -27.19
C SER A 236 30.84 14.82 -26.51
N VAL A 237 31.65 13.93 -27.11
CA VAL A 237 33.02 13.66 -26.71
C VAL A 237 33.86 13.37 -27.94
N THR A 238 35.14 13.75 -27.90
CA THR A 238 36.09 13.54 -29.01
C THR A 238 37.15 12.51 -28.64
N VAL A 239 37.57 11.73 -29.62
CA VAL A 239 38.68 10.78 -29.51
C VAL A 239 39.66 11.10 -30.62
N PRO A 240 40.95 11.36 -30.32
CA PRO A 240 41.95 11.61 -31.34
C PRO A 240 42.27 10.32 -32.10
N ALA A 241 42.30 10.40 -33.43
CA ALA A 241 42.69 9.27 -34.28
C ALA A 241 44.22 9.22 -34.48
N PRO A 242 44.86 8.04 -34.41
CA PRO A 242 46.32 7.93 -34.61
C PRO A 242 46.72 8.32 -36.02
N THR A 243 47.89 8.99 -36.17
CA THR A 243 48.45 9.38 -37.46
C THR A 243 49.86 8.82 -37.66
N THR A 244 50.39 8.07 -36.70
CA THR A 244 51.78 7.53 -36.74
C THR A 244 51.93 6.36 -37.69
N VAL A 245 50.85 5.68 -37.99
CA VAL A 245 50.83 4.52 -38.93
C VAL A 245 49.97 4.89 -40.13
N SER A 246 50.44 4.59 -41.33
CA SER A 246 49.66 4.76 -42.58
C SER A 246 48.63 3.65 -42.70
N GLY A 247 47.42 3.98 -43.12
CA GLY A 247 46.32 3.04 -43.28
C GLY A 247 44.96 3.74 -43.16
N SER A 248 43.88 2.97 -43.18
CA SER A 248 42.52 3.47 -42.98
C SER A 248 42.01 2.96 -41.66
N PHE A 249 41.59 3.86 -40.78
CA PHE A 249 40.98 3.54 -39.46
C PHE A 249 39.50 3.83 -39.54
N THR A 250 38.68 2.78 -39.46
CA THR A 250 37.22 2.89 -39.45
C THR A 250 36.71 2.82 -38.00
N TYR A 251 36.09 3.88 -37.54
CA TYR A 251 35.39 3.98 -36.25
C TYR A 251 33.91 3.68 -36.48
N ALA A 252 33.34 2.73 -35.76
CA ALA A 252 31.93 2.39 -35.87
C ALA A 252 31.28 2.33 -34.48
N ILE A 253 30.22 3.10 -34.26
CA ILE A 253 29.42 3.00 -33.02
C ILE A 253 28.70 1.66 -33.02
N THR A 254 28.77 0.93 -31.93
CA THR A 254 28.03 -0.31 -31.72
C THR A 254 26.82 -0.09 -30.82
N SER A 255 26.98 0.72 -29.77
CA SER A 255 25.87 1.09 -28.89
C SER A 255 26.11 2.41 -28.16
N VAL A 256 25.07 3.00 -27.66
CA VAL A 256 25.08 4.15 -26.73
C VAL A 256 24.25 3.86 -25.50
N ALA A 257 24.74 4.25 -24.33
CA ALA A 257 24.05 4.04 -23.08
C ALA A 257 23.95 5.33 -22.26
N VAL A 258 22.85 5.47 -21.51
CA VAL A 258 22.65 6.47 -20.45
C VAL A 258 22.06 5.76 -19.25
N GLY A 259 22.79 5.76 -18.12
CA GLY A 259 22.41 4.97 -16.95
C GLY A 259 22.25 3.49 -17.30
N SER A 260 21.09 2.91 -17.02
CA SER A 260 20.78 1.51 -17.34
C SER A 260 20.19 1.31 -18.76
N CYS A 261 19.89 2.39 -19.49
CA CYS A 261 19.29 2.30 -20.81
C CYS A 261 20.36 2.31 -21.90
N SER A 262 20.42 1.22 -22.67
CA SER A 262 21.33 1.06 -23.80
C SER A 262 20.55 0.84 -25.09
N ASN A 263 21.04 1.45 -26.17
CA ASN A 263 20.48 1.31 -27.50
C ASN A 263 21.61 0.88 -28.49
N ASN A 264 21.32 -0.13 -29.29
CA ASN A 264 22.22 -0.55 -30.35
C ASN A 264 22.14 0.44 -31.53
N VAL A 265 23.29 0.89 -32.00
CA VAL A 265 23.39 1.84 -33.10
C VAL A 265 24.19 1.17 -34.20
N ALA A 266 23.53 0.89 -35.34
CA ALA A 266 24.18 0.27 -36.48
C ALA A 266 24.41 1.30 -37.62
N GLY A 267 25.45 1.09 -38.42
CA GLY A 267 25.68 1.82 -39.66
C GLY A 267 26.26 3.24 -39.52
N GLN A 268 26.62 3.67 -38.33
CA GLN A 268 27.26 4.97 -38.05
C GLN A 268 28.78 4.79 -38.03
N THR A 269 29.48 5.35 -38.98
CA THR A 269 30.95 5.23 -39.10
C THR A 269 31.62 6.55 -39.39
N ALA A 270 32.89 6.70 -38.98
CA ALA A 270 33.80 7.74 -39.41
C ALA A 270 35.14 7.10 -39.79
N ILE A 271 35.78 7.61 -40.81
CA ILE A 271 37.00 7.02 -41.42
C ILE A 271 38.10 8.08 -41.45
N VAL A 272 39.29 7.71 -40.99
CA VAL A 272 40.49 8.51 -41.05
C VAL A 272 41.55 7.74 -41.85
#